data_6a2070250021c1d95b576fb34271dc1d
#
_entry.id   6a2070250021c1d95b576fb34271dc1d
#
_cell.length_a   1.000
_cell.length_b   1.000
_cell.length_c   1.000
_cell.angle_alpha   90.00
_cell.angle_beta   90.00
_cell.angle_gamma   90.00
#
_symmetry.space_group_name_H-M   'P 1'
#
loop_
_entity.id
_entity.type
_entity.pdbx_description
1 polymer ?
#
loop_
_entity_poly.entity_id
_entity_poly.type
_entity_poly.pdbx_seq_one_letter_code
_entity_poly.pdbx_strand_id
1 'polypeptide(L)'
;MIDFIPLSSYEFFYNCLVGFLISLLAVYSFVNSKFTYRPTNSLRIVTFIFFVIIWLLLGLRPISFTFGDMGNYNRVFEGIQRGDETPNTDILFHWLMKFCVDYLNATWFFFICFTVYIFPFYIA
;
A
#
# COMPACT_ATOMS: atom_id res chain seq x y z
N MET A 1 -13.55 -4.08 -0.19
CA MET A 1 -12.99 -4.05 -1.55
C MET A 1 -13.48 -2.77 -2.22
N ILE A 2 -12.59 -1.95 -2.73
CA ILE A 2 -13.03 -0.76 -3.48
C ILE A 2 -13.36 -1.23 -4.90
N ASP A 3 -14.53 -1.87 -5.08
CA ASP A 3 -15.01 -2.31 -6.40
C ASP A 3 -15.47 -1.15 -7.29
N PHE A 4 -15.25 0.08 -6.82
CA PHE A 4 -15.69 1.29 -7.48
C PHE A 4 -14.83 1.66 -8.71
N ILE A 5 -13.60 1.18 -8.79
CA ILE A 5 -12.69 1.45 -9.91
C ILE A 5 -12.42 0.12 -10.62
N PRO A 6 -12.78 -0.01 -11.92
CA PRO A 6 -12.47 -1.20 -12.70
C PRO A 6 -10.96 -1.42 -12.77
N LEU A 7 -10.51 -2.68 -12.71
CA LEU A 7 -9.09 -3.05 -12.67
C LEU A 7 -8.29 -2.44 -13.84
N SER A 8 -8.89 -2.34 -15.02
CA SER A 8 -8.29 -1.73 -16.21
C SER A 8 -7.99 -0.24 -16.05
N SER A 9 -8.80 0.46 -15.26
CA SER A 9 -8.62 1.91 -15.00
C SER A 9 -7.74 2.15 -13.77
N TYR A 10 -7.53 1.15 -12.92
CA TYR A 10 -6.80 1.29 -11.67
C TYR A 10 -5.30 1.54 -11.92
N GLU A 11 -4.70 0.84 -12.89
CA GLU A 11 -3.30 1.02 -13.28
C GLU A 11 -3.05 2.43 -13.81
N PHE A 12 -3.93 2.92 -14.67
CA PHE A 12 -3.87 4.30 -15.19
C PHE A 12 -4.00 5.32 -14.05
N PHE A 13 -4.97 5.13 -13.16
CA PHE A 13 -5.21 6.01 -12.03
C PHE A 13 -4.03 6.04 -11.05
N TYR A 14 -3.45 4.86 -10.79
CA TYR A 14 -2.25 4.72 -9.97
C TYR A 14 -1.07 5.48 -10.56
N ASN A 15 -0.78 5.30 -11.85
CA ASN A 15 0.33 5.95 -12.53
C ASN A 15 0.15 7.48 -12.57
N CYS A 16 -1.07 7.96 -12.82
CA CYS A 16 -1.40 9.39 -12.77
C CYS A 16 -1.20 9.97 -11.36
N LEU A 17 -1.63 9.27 -10.31
CA LEU A 17 -1.50 9.70 -8.93
C LEU A 17 -0.02 9.77 -8.52
N VAL A 18 0.77 8.75 -8.84
CA VAL A 18 2.21 8.71 -8.56
C VAL A 18 2.93 9.82 -9.33
N GLY A 19 2.63 10.01 -10.62
CA GLY A 19 3.20 11.09 -11.44
C GLY A 19 2.87 12.48 -10.89
N PHE A 20 1.62 12.68 -10.46
CA PHE A 20 1.18 13.92 -9.82
C PHE A 20 1.94 14.20 -8.50
N LEU A 21 2.12 13.18 -7.66
CA LEU A 21 2.86 13.28 -6.41
C LEU A 21 4.33 13.62 -6.63
N ILE A 22 5.00 12.94 -7.57
CA ILE A 22 6.39 13.23 -7.93
C ILE A 22 6.51 14.67 -8.41
N SER A 23 5.57 15.12 -9.25
CA SER A 23 5.55 16.50 -9.76
C SER A 23 5.37 17.51 -8.65
N LEU A 24 4.46 17.27 -7.70
CA LEU A 24 4.27 18.12 -6.53
C LEU A 24 5.52 18.19 -5.65
N LEU A 25 6.16 17.06 -5.38
CA LEU A 25 7.40 17.00 -4.61
C LEU A 25 8.54 17.75 -5.31
N ALA A 26 8.65 17.62 -6.63
CA ALA A 26 9.67 18.34 -7.41
C ALA A 26 9.45 19.85 -7.36
N VAL A 27 8.21 20.33 -7.57
CA VAL A 27 7.85 21.75 -7.47
C VAL A 27 8.11 22.26 -6.06
N TYR A 28 7.70 21.52 -5.04
CA TYR A 28 7.94 21.87 -3.64
C TYR A 28 9.43 21.99 -3.33
N SER A 29 10.24 21.03 -3.75
CA SER A 29 11.70 21.03 -3.59
C SER A 29 12.34 22.22 -4.31
N PHE A 30 11.90 22.53 -5.52
CA PHE A 30 12.43 23.65 -6.30
C PHE A 30 12.10 25.01 -5.67
N VAL A 31 10.87 25.19 -5.21
CA VAL A 31 10.42 26.43 -4.56
C VAL A 31 11.14 26.66 -3.23
N ASN A 32 11.37 25.58 -2.46
CA ASN A 32 11.95 25.67 -1.12
C ASN A 32 13.48 25.53 -1.08
N SER A 33 14.15 25.30 -2.20
CA SER A 33 15.62 25.16 -2.26
C SER A 33 16.39 26.40 -1.78
N LYS A 34 15.73 27.55 -1.68
CA LYS A 34 16.35 28.84 -1.26
C LYS A 34 16.00 29.28 0.17
N PHE A 35 15.16 28.56 0.89
CA PHE A 35 14.74 28.93 2.24
C PHE A 35 14.99 27.81 3.24
N THR A 36 15.58 28.15 4.39
CA THR A 36 15.62 27.29 5.59
C THR A 36 14.21 27.22 6.16
N TYR A 37 13.39 26.34 5.60
CA TYR A 37 11.97 26.30 5.86
C TYR A 37 11.65 25.40 7.06
N ARG A 38 11.05 25.97 8.09
CA ARG A 38 10.34 25.18 9.10
C ARG A 38 8.93 24.89 8.60
N PRO A 39 8.53 23.62 8.47
CA PRO A 39 7.19 23.29 7.98
C PRO A 39 6.13 23.91 8.90
N THR A 40 5.24 24.72 8.33
CA THR A 40 4.09 25.25 9.04
C THR A 40 3.14 24.12 9.46
N ASN A 41 2.36 24.31 10.52
CA ASN A 41 1.37 23.31 10.96
C ASN A 41 0.39 22.95 9.84
N SER A 42 0.01 23.90 9.00
CA SER A 42 -0.86 23.67 7.84
C SER A 42 -0.24 22.69 6.85
N LEU A 43 1.07 22.82 6.58
CA LEU A 43 1.75 21.91 5.67
C LEU A 43 1.82 20.49 6.23
N ARG A 44 2.07 20.33 7.53
CA ARG A 44 2.05 19.00 8.17
C ARG A 44 0.70 18.33 8.07
N ILE A 45 -0.39 19.09 8.26
CA ILE A 45 -1.75 18.57 8.13
C ILE A 45 -2.02 18.12 6.69
N VAL A 46 -1.65 18.94 5.70
CA VAL A 46 -1.82 18.59 4.28
C VAL A 46 -1.03 17.31 3.93
N THR A 47 0.22 17.23 4.35
CA THR A 47 1.07 16.04 4.13
C THR A 47 0.48 14.80 4.78
N PHE A 48 -0.06 14.92 6.00
CA PHE A 48 -0.71 13.83 6.70
C PHE A 48 -1.97 13.36 5.97
N ILE A 49 -2.83 14.27 5.53
CA ILE A 49 -4.04 13.94 4.76
C ILE A 49 -3.66 13.22 3.47
N PHE A 50 -2.64 13.71 2.77
CA PHE A 50 -2.12 13.07 1.55
C PHE A 50 -1.61 11.66 1.81
N PHE A 51 -0.83 11.49 2.88
CA PHE A 51 -0.35 10.18 3.31
C PHE A 51 -1.50 9.20 3.56
N VAL A 52 -2.54 9.63 4.28
CA VAL A 52 -3.72 8.80 4.58
C VAL A 52 -4.46 8.40 3.30
N ILE A 53 -4.63 9.33 2.36
CA ILE A 53 -5.27 9.04 1.07
C ILE A 53 -4.47 7.97 0.30
N ILE A 54 -3.16 8.13 0.18
CA ILE A 54 -2.29 7.17 -0.51
C ILE A 54 -2.32 5.82 0.21
N TRP A 55 -2.21 5.83 1.52
CA TRP A 55 -2.23 4.62 2.33
C TRP A 55 -3.51 3.81 2.12
N LEU A 56 -4.68 4.47 2.12
CA LEU A 56 -5.95 3.80 1.87
C LEU A 56 -6.09 3.33 0.42
N LEU A 57 -5.74 4.16 -0.56
CA LEU A 57 -5.86 3.81 -1.97
C LEU A 57 -4.94 2.64 -2.36
N LEU A 58 -3.70 2.65 -1.90
CA LEU A 58 -2.75 1.59 -2.24
C LEU A 58 -2.91 0.35 -1.36
N GLY A 59 -3.27 0.54 -0.10
CA GLY A 59 -3.47 -0.57 0.83
C GLY A 59 -4.73 -1.39 0.55
N LEU A 60 -5.80 -0.75 0.06
CA LEU A 60 -7.08 -1.39 -0.27
C LEU A 60 -7.24 -1.67 -1.78
N ARG A 61 -6.16 -1.62 -2.55
CA ARG A 61 -6.18 -1.91 -3.98
C ARG A 61 -6.69 -3.33 -4.26
N PRO A 62 -7.30 -3.57 -5.44
CA PRO A 62 -7.76 -4.90 -5.81
C PRO A 62 -6.59 -5.88 -5.95
N ILE A 63 -6.81 -7.12 -5.53
CA ILE A 63 -5.83 -8.21 -5.64
C ILE A 63 -5.72 -8.62 -7.10
N SER A 64 -4.54 -8.45 -7.71
CA SER A 64 -4.31 -8.76 -9.12
C SER A 64 -2.85 -9.10 -9.38
N PHE A 65 -2.61 -9.92 -10.41
CA PHE A 65 -1.26 -10.17 -10.94
C PHE A 65 -0.60 -8.95 -11.57
N THR A 66 -1.36 -7.94 -11.94
CA THR A 66 -0.87 -6.65 -12.45
C THR A 66 0.03 -5.93 -11.42
N PHE A 67 -0.17 -6.21 -10.14
CA PHE A 67 0.61 -5.60 -9.05
C PHE A 67 1.73 -6.53 -8.54
N GLY A 68 2.48 -7.13 -9.46
CA GLY A 68 3.63 -7.99 -9.13
C GLY A 68 3.21 -9.29 -8.45
N ASP A 69 3.89 -9.66 -7.37
CA ASP A 69 3.69 -10.94 -6.68
C ASP A 69 2.39 -11.07 -5.88
N MET A 70 1.56 -10.02 -5.86
CA MET A 70 0.31 -10.02 -5.09
C MET A 70 -0.61 -11.20 -5.45
N GLY A 71 -0.70 -11.54 -6.74
CA GLY A 71 -1.46 -12.69 -7.21
C GLY A 71 -0.89 -14.03 -6.73
N ASN A 72 0.43 -14.16 -6.66
CA ASN A 72 1.10 -15.36 -6.15
C ASN A 72 0.84 -15.54 -4.65
N TYR A 73 0.97 -14.48 -3.87
CA TYR A 73 0.66 -14.52 -2.43
C TYR A 73 -0.82 -14.80 -2.17
N ASN A 74 -1.73 -14.31 -3.02
CA ASN A 74 -3.14 -14.65 -2.90
C ASN A 74 -3.41 -16.14 -3.14
N ARG A 75 -2.71 -16.76 -4.09
CA ARG A 75 -2.82 -18.23 -4.30
C ARG A 75 -2.35 -19.01 -3.08
N VAL A 76 -1.25 -18.57 -2.44
CA VAL A 76 -0.76 -19.20 -1.20
C VAL A 76 -1.79 -19.01 -0.08
N PHE A 77 -2.37 -17.82 0.04
CA PHE A 77 -3.44 -17.52 1.00
C PHE A 77 -4.65 -18.44 0.82
N GLU A 78 -5.12 -18.61 -0.41
CA GLU A 78 -6.22 -19.53 -0.75
C GLU A 78 -5.84 -21.01 -0.51
N GLY A 79 -4.58 -21.38 -0.72
CA GLY A 79 -4.05 -22.71 -0.40
C GLY A 79 -4.15 -23.00 1.10
N ILE A 80 -3.66 -22.08 1.94
CA ILE A 80 -3.78 -22.21 3.41
C ILE A 80 -5.25 -22.29 3.84
N GLN A 81 -6.13 -21.50 3.22
CA GLN A 81 -7.57 -21.54 3.50
C GLN A 81 -8.19 -22.90 3.17
N ARG A 82 -7.69 -23.61 2.16
CA ARG A 82 -8.11 -24.98 1.81
C ARG A 82 -7.46 -26.06 2.66
N GLY A 83 -6.50 -25.72 3.51
CA GLY A 83 -5.75 -26.66 4.33
C GLY A 83 -4.52 -27.25 3.64
N ASP A 84 -4.07 -26.67 2.52
CA ASP A 84 -2.87 -27.14 1.84
C ASP A 84 -1.63 -26.77 2.68
N GLU A 85 -0.72 -27.74 2.90
CA GLU A 85 0.57 -27.49 3.52
C GLU A 85 1.47 -26.78 2.50
N THR A 86 1.72 -25.49 2.70
CA THR A 86 2.69 -24.75 1.87
C THR A 86 4.10 -24.89 2.45
N PRO A 87 5.11 -25.21 1.62
CA PRO A 87 6.50 -25.25 2.07
C PRO A 87 6.93 -23.86 2.53
N ASN A 88 7.39 -23.76 3.76
CA ASN A 88 7.57 -22.52 4.47
C ASN A 88 9.03 -22.12 4.52
N THR A 89 9.37 -21.05 3.84
CA THR A 89 10.69 -20.41 3.93
C THR A 89 10.71 -19.27 4.96
N ASP A 90 9.54 -18.65 5.25
CA ASP A 90 9.42 -17.51 6.16
C ASP A 90 8.32 -17.77 7.20
N ILE A 91 8.74 -18.19 8.39
CA ILE A 91 7.84 -18.60 9.48
C ILE A 91 6.93 -17.45 9.92
N LEU A 92 7.46 -16.23 10.02
CA LEU A 92 6.72 -15.06 10.53
C LEU A 92 5.65 -14.61 9.55
N PHE A 93 5.99 -14.61 8.26
CA PHE A 93 5.07 -14.28 7.18
C PHE A 93 3.93 -15.30 7.06
N HIS A 94 4.25 -16.59 7.17
CA HIS A 94 3.26 -17.65 7.17
C HIS A 94 2.32 -17.56 8.38
N TRP A 95 2.86 -17.29 9.55
CA TRP A 95 2.06 -17.12 10.76
C TRP A 95 1.06 -15.94 10.62
N LEU A 96 1.52 -14.81 10.08
CA LEU A 96 0.66 -13.66 9.77
C LEU A 96 -0.42 -14.04 8.76
N MET A 97 -0.05 -14.79 7.71
CA MET A 97 -0.98 -15.25 6.68
C MET A 97 -2.06 -16.16 7.27
N LYS A 98 -1.65 -17.13 8.09
CA LYS A 98 -2.57 -18.05 8.79
C LYS A 98 -3.51 -17.30 9.73
N PHE A 99 -2.99 -16.35 10.50
CA PHE A 99 -3.82 -15.49 11.34
C PHE A 99 -4.87 -14.73 10.52
N CYS A 100 -4.49 -14.19 9.35
CA CYS A 100 -5.43 -13.49 8.48
C CYS A 100 -6.44 -14.44 7.80
N VAL A 101 -6.08 -15.70 7.54
CA VAL A 101 -7.01 -16.72 7.05
C VAL A 101 -8.06 -17.04 8.10
N ASP A 102 -7.67 -17.17 9.36
CA ASP A 102 -8.54 -17.57 10.46
C ASP A 102 -9.52 -16.46 10.89
N TYR A 103 -9.09 -15.19 10.86
CA TYR A 103 -9.83 -14.07 11.46
C TYR A 103 -10.22 -12.96 10.49
N LEU A 104 -9.61 -12.88 9.32
CA LEU A 104 -9.74 -11.77 8.38
C LEU A 104 -9.97 -12.29 6.94
N ASN A 105 -9.45 -11.56 5.96
CA ASN A 105 -9.45 -11.98 4.56
C ASN A 105 -8.16 -11.51 3.85
N ALA A 106 -7.97 -11.94 2.60
CA ALA A 106 -6.79 -11.61 1.81
C ALA A 106 -6.56 -10.09 1.68
N THR A 107 -7.62 -9.29 1.53
CA THR A 107 -7.51 -7.83 1.43
C THR A 107 -6.87 -7.22 2.67
N TRP A 108 -7.29 -7.67 3.86
CA TRP A 108 -6.71 -7.20 5.12
C TRP A 108 -5.27 -7.66 5.32
N PHE A 109 -4.94 -8.87 4.88
CA PHE A 109 -3.56 -9.34 4.87
C PHE A 109 -2.65 -8.39 4.07
N PHE A 110 -3.02 -8.06 2.82
CA PHE A 110 -2.25 -7.13 2.01
C PHE A 110 -2.22 -5.71 2.56
N PHE A 111 -3.33 -5.26 3.17
CA PHE A 111 -3.39 -3.96 3.83
C PHE A 111 -2.42 -3.87 5.01
N ILE A 112 -2.35 -4.90 5.84
CA ILE A 112 -1.41 -4.97 6.98
C ILE A 112 0.03 -4.97 6.47
N CYS A 113 0.37 -5.82 5.50
CA CYS A 113 1.71 -5.86 4.90
C CYS A 113 2.11 -4.48 4.33
N PHE A 114 1.20 -3.84 3.60
CA PHE A 114 1.44 -2.50 3.06
C PHE A 114 1.62 -1.46 4.17
N THR A 115 0.83 -1.51 5.23
CA THR A 115 0.94 -0.61 6.39
C THR A 115 2.30 -0.73 7.06
N VAL A 116 2.75 -1.96 7.34
CA VAL A 116 4.07 -2.21 7.92
C VAL A 116 5.19 -1.70 7.02
N TYR A 117 5.02 -1.79 5.70
CA TYR A 117 6.01 -1.31 4.75
C TYR A 117 6.06 0.23 4.66
N ILE A 118 4.92 0.91 4.61
CA ILE A 118 4.87 2.37 4.36
C ILE A 118 5.05 3.22 5.63
N PHE A 119 4.69 2.70 6.79
CA PHE A 119 4.70 3.45 8.04
C PHE A 119 6.09 3.96 8.46
N PRO A 120 7.19 3.19 8.33
CA PRO A 120 8.54 3.69 8.60
C PRO A 120 8.93 4.89 7.76
N PHE A 121 8.48 4.97 6.49
CA PHE A 121 8.77 6.12 5.63
C PHE A 121 8.04 7.40 6.05
N TYR A 122 6.94 7.26 6.75
CA TYR A 122 6.24 8.42 7.30
C TYR A 122 6.89 8.96 8.57
N ILE A 123 7.53 8.09 9.39
CA ILE A 123 8.18 8.48 10.65
C ILE A 123 9.59 9.05 10.40
N ALA A 124 10.28 8.57 9.37
CA ALA A 124 11.64 9.00 9.01
C ALA A 124 11.66 10.43 8.48
#